data_e6fb105d9fea4f774650a0b87e4fd48e
#
_entry.id   e6fb105d9fea4f774650a0b87e4fd48e
#
_cell.length_a   1.000
_cell.length_b   1.000
_cell.length_c   1.000
_cell.angle_alpha   90.00
_cell.angle_beta   90.00
_cell.angle_gamma   90.00
#
_symmetry.space_group_name_H-M   'P 1'
#
loop_
_entity.id
_entity.type
_entity.pdbx_description
1 polymer ?
#
loop_
_entity_poly.entity_id
_entity_poly.type
_entity_poly.pdbx_seq_one_letter_code
_entity_poly.pdbx_strand_id
1 'polypeptide(L)'
;AIAQEVDNGHVPDPETSVTKTGLPEGTTVTWKTRPDVSTPGSHPGVALVHYPDGTEDEVEVPVTVKKQSDTFNPTAKEPNQTVRHNEVPDPEKSINTNDLPKGTNYSWSEQPDTSKPGSKTGKVLITYPDKSTEEVTVTVEVTPQKDEYNPTAIAQEVDNGHVPDPETSVNKTGLPEGTTVTWKTRPDVSTPGSHPGVALVHYPDGTEDEVEVPVRVKEQKETFNPTAKEPNQTVRHNEVPDPEKSINTNDLPKGTNYSWSEQPDTSKPGSKTGKVLITYPDHSTEEVTVTVNVTPQNDEYSPTGIAQTVDNGHVPDPETSVTKTGLPEGTTVTWKTRPDVSTPGSHPGVALVHYPDGTEDEVEVPVRVKEQKDTFNPTAKEPNQTVRHNEVPDPEKSINTNDL
;
A
#
# COMPACT_ATOMS: atom_id res chain seq x y z
N ALA A 1 0.08 -46.74 83.67
CA ALA A 1 -0.41 -46.07 82.46
C ALA A 1 0.14 -46.78 81.21
N ILE A 2 -0.68 -46.76 80.14
CA ILE A 2 -0.30 -47.19 78.81
C ILE A 2 -0.26 -45.90 78.00
N ALA A 3 0.89 -45.55 77.47
CA ALA A 3 1.03 -44.38 76.59
C ALA A 3 0.10 -44.49 75.39
N GLN A 4 -0.62 -43.45 75.09
CA GLN A 4 -1.56 -43.35 73.99
C GLN A 4 -1.04 -42.46 72.87
N GLU A 5 -1.21 -42.88 71.65
CA GLU A 5 -1.01 -42.03 70.47
C GLU A 5 -2.36 -41.96 69.73
N VAL A 6 -2.85 -40.73 69.56
CA VAL A 6 -4.20 -40.54 69.02
C VAL A 6 -4.16 -39.52 67.87
N ASP A 7 -5.15 -39.58 66.99
CA ASP A 7 -5.38 -38.57 66.00
C ASP A 7 -5.97 -37.31 66.59
N ASN A 8 -5.75 -36.15 66.01
CA ASN A 8 -6.31 -34.87 66.43
C ASN A 8 -7.83 -34.97 66.58
N GLY A 9 -8.34 -34.52 67.72
CA GLY A 9 -9.76 -34.56 68.02
C GLY A 9 -10.30 -35.90 68.61
N HIS A 10 -9.48 -36.91 68.69
CA HIS A 10 -9.88 -38.20 69.21
C HIS A 10 -9.36 -38.48 70.64
N VAL A 11 -10.25 -38.42 71.63
CA VAL A 11 -9.88 -38.68 73.02
C VAL A 11 -9.75 -40.21 73.18
N PRO A 12 -8.60 -40.71 73.71
CA PRO A 12 -8.42 -42.13 73.96
C PRO A 12 -9.39 -42.66 75.02
N ASP A 13 -9.73 -43.95 74.92
CA ASP A 13 -10.57 -44.63 75.91
C ASP A 13 -9.74 -44.79 77.23
N PRO A 14 -10.22 -44.25 78.34
CA PRO A 14 -9.52 -44.41 79.62
C PRO A 14 -9.34 -45.88 80.04
N GLU A 15 -10.30 -46.75 79.68
CA GLU A 15 -10.23 -48.20 79.97
C GLU A 15 -9.04 -48.90 79.34
N THR A 16 -8.61 -48.45 78.18
CA THR A 16 -7.45 -48.95 77.41
C THR A 16 -6.16 -48.23 77.75
N SER A 17 -6.23 -47.13 78.53
CA SER A 17 -5.12 -46.30 78.89
C SER A 17 -4.41 -46.67 80.20
N VAL A 18 -4.93 -47.64 80.88
CA VAL A 18 -4.38 -48.16 82.12
C VAL A 18 -4.30 -49.72 82.06
N THR A 19 -3.15 -50.27 82.52
CA THR A 19 -2.98 -51.70 82.59
C THR A 19 -3.84 -52.27 83.75
N LYS A 20 -4.81 -53.13 83.43
CA LYS A 20 -5.77 -53.72 84.40
C LYS A 20 -5.33 -55.06 84.86
N THR A 21 -4.26 -55.64 84.31
CA THR A 21 -3.74 -56.94 84.73
C THR A 21 -3.27 -56.89 86.22
N GLY A 22 -3.85 -57.77 87.06
CA GLY A 22 -3.55 -57.78 88.48
C GLY A 22 -4.41 -56.86 89.35
N LEU A 23 -5.32 -56.14 88.75
CA LEU A 23 -6.31 -55.33 89.52
C LEU A 23 -7.54 -56.15 89.84
N PRO A 24 -8.30 -55.79 90.90
CA PRO A 24 -9.52 -56.50 91.29
C PRO A 24 -10.57 -56.61 90.17
N GLU A 25 -11.29 -57.68 90.07
CA GLU A 25 -12.41 -57.83 89.13
C GLU A 25 -13.47 -56.74 89.43
N GLY A 26 -13.97 -56.07 88.35
CA GLY A 26 -14.93 -55.02 88.50
C GLY A 26 -14.29 -53.60 88.56
N THR A 27 -12.96 -53.53 88.49
CA THR A 27 -12.27 -52.21 88.38
C THR A 27 -12.62 -51.55 87.08
N THR A 28 -12.99 -50.28 87.17
CA THR A 28 -13.30 -49.40 86.01
C THR A 28 -12.37 -48.23 85.98
N VAL A 29 -12.21 -47.61 84.78
CA VAL A 29 -11.36 -46.44 84.58
C VAL A 29 -12.15 -45.40 83.83
N THR A 30 -12.08 -44.13 84.34
CA THR A 30 -12.65 -42.98 83.73
C THR A 30 -11.60 -41.84 83.67
N TRP A 31 -11.87 -40.82 82.93
CA TRP A 31 -11.00 -39.62 82.94
C TRP A 31 -11.39 -38.71 84.10
N LYS A 32 -10.45 -38.41 84.99
CA LYS A 32 -10.52 -37.25 85.92
C LYS A 32 -10.23 -35.96 85.21
N THR A 33 -9.12 -35.94 84.43
CA THR A 33 -8.75 -34.84 83.54
C THR A 33 -8.57 -35.40 82.16
N ARG A 34 -9.49 -35.12 81.27
CA ARG A 34 -9.40 -35.53 79.88
C ARG A 34 -8.18 -34.88 79.23
N PRO A 35 -7.40 -35.61 78.43
CA PRO A 35 -6.35 -35.01 77.64
C PRO A 35 -6.91 -34.01 76.63
N ASP A 36 -6.22 -32.90 76.40
CA ASP A 36 -6.54 -31.94 75.31
C ASP A 36 -6.02 -32.53 73.99
N VAL A 37 -6.95 -32.94 73.12
CA VAL A 37 -6.63 -33.52 71.81
C VAL A 37 -6.85 -32.56 70.65
N SER A 38 -7.01 -31.25 70.95
CA SER A 38 -7.26 -30.22 69.95
C SER A 38 -6.00 -29.71 69.26
N THR A 39 -4.85 -29.86 69.87
CA THR A 39 -3.54 -29.44 69.37
C THR A 39 -2.56 -30.61 69.38
N PRO A 40 -1.66 -30.68 68.34
CA PRO A 40 -0.65 -31.74 68.33
C PRO A 40 0.37 -31.64 69.42
N GLY A 41 0.97 -32.71 69.78
CA GLY A 41 2.02 -32.81 70.79
C GLY A 41 1.62 -33.58 72.02
N SER A 42 2.37 -33.41 73.13
CA SER A 42 2.16 -34.13 74.39
C SER A 42 1.12 -33.43 75.28
N HIS A 43 0.02 -34.10 75.50
CA HIS A 43 -1.11 -33.60 76.30
C HIS A 43 -1.57 -34.70 77.24
N PRO A 44 -0.84 -34.93 78.40
CA PRO A 44 -1.19 -36.02 79.34
C PRO A 44 -2.57 -35.78 79.96
N GLY A 45 -3.30 -36.86 80.11
CA GLY A 45 -4.54 -36.92 80.89
C GLY A 45 -4.33 -37.52 82.26
N VAL A 46 -5.31 -37.36 83.13
CA VAL A 46 -5.33 -38.09 84.47
C VAL A 46 -6.52 -39.02 84.45
N ALA A 47 -6.22 -40.30 84.45
CA ALA A 47 -7.21 -41.39 84.61
C ALA A 47 -7.54 -41.61 86.09
N LEU A 48 -8.81 -41.86 86.38
CA LEU A 48 -9.30 -42.27 87.72
C LEU A 48 -9.69 -43.73 87.68
N VAL A 49 -8.94 -44.49 88.41
CA VAL A 49 -9.17 -45.94 88.57
C VAL A 49 -10.10 -46.15 89.71
N HIS A 50 -11.26 -46.71 89.48
CA HIS A 50 -12.27 -47.03 90.52
C HIS A 50 -12.22 -48.44 90.87
N TYR A 51 -11.94 -48.74 92.15
CA TYR A 51 -11.94 -50.10 92.70
C TYR A 51 -13.33 -50.55 93.23
N PRO A 52 -13.62 -51.84 93.29
CA PRO A 52 -14.93 -52.28 93.73
C PRO A 52 -15.28 -51.95 95.16
N ASP A 53 -14.28 -51.67 96.03
CA ASP A 53 -14.49 -51.25 97.43
C ASP A 53 -14.80 -49.75 97.57
N GLY A 54 -14.85 -48.98 96.43
CA GLY A 54 -15.17 -47.58 96.38
C GLY A 54 -13.96 -46.66 96.53
N THR A 55 -12.74 -47.19 96.64
CA THR A 55 -11.53 -46.41 96.63
C THR A 55 -11.07 -46.13 95.19
N GLU A 56 -10.24 -45.07 95.05
CA GLU A 56 -9.78 -44.57 93.72
C GLU A 56 -8.29 -44.27 93.74
N ASP A 57 -7.65 -44.51 92.57
CA ASP A 57 -6.30 -44.13 92.30
C ASP A 57 -6.24 -43.22 91.06
N GLU A 58 -5.35 -42.23 91.08
CA GLU A 58 -5.09 -41.38 89.95
C GLU A 58 -3.86 -41.87 89.20
N VAL A 59 -3.99 -41.97 87.89
CA VAL A 59 -2.89 -42.38 87.01
C VAL A 59 -2.73 -41.35 85.89
N GLU A 60 -1.54 -40.74 85.84
CA GLU A 60 -1.21 -39.91 84.70
C GLU A 60 -0.94 -40.76 83.47
N VAL A 61 -1.65 -40.47 82.41
CA VAL A 61 -1.53 -41.18 81.14
C VAL A 61 -0.87 -40.28 80.10
N PRO A 62 0.31 -40.64 79.59
CA PRO A 62 0.92 -39.96 78.52
C PRO A 62 0.08 -40.05 77.22
N VAL A 63 -0.31 -38.92 76.65
CA VAL A 63 -1.05 -38.87 75.40
C VAL A 63 -0.32 -38.03 74.42
N THR A 64 0.02 -38.57 73.27
CA THR A 64 0.60 -37.85 72.15
C THR A 64 -0.45 -37.72 71.06
N VAL A 65 -0.78 -36.46 70.68
CA VAL A 65 -1.69 -36.15 69.60
C VAL A 65 -0.86 -35.98 68.33
N LYS A 66 -1.17 -36.78 67.33
CA LYS A 66 -0.53 -36.67 66.03
C LYS A 66 -0.87 -35.35 65.34
N LYS A 67 0.04 -34.86 64.52
CA LYS A 67 -0.25 -33.74 63.61
C LYS A 67 -1.22 -34.23 62.53
N GLN A 68 -2.15 -33.38 62.13
CA GLN A 68 -3.04 -33.71 61.00
C GLN A 68 -2.24 -33.97 59.72
N SER A 69 -1.08 -33.31 59.56
CA SER A 69 -0.15 -33.61 58.47
C SER A 69 0.42 -35.01 58.45
N ASP A 70 0.43 -35.69 59.60
CA ASP A 70 0.86 -37.12 59.72
C ASP A 70 -0.31 -38.09 59.50
N THR A 71 -1.55 -37.63 59.58
CA THR A 71 -2.77 -38.43 59.52
C THR A 71 -3.37 -38.42 58.11
N PHE A 72 -3.36 -37.28 57.44
CA PHE A 72 -3.95 -37.13 56.10
C PHE A 72 -2.88 -37.27 55.02
N ASN A 73 -3.29 -37.69 53.83
CA ASN A 73 -2.42 -37.86 52.68
C ASN A 73 -3.04 -37.12 51.48
N PRO A 74 -2.89 -35.81 51.42
CA PRO A 74 -3.48 -35.03 50.33
C PRO A 74 -2.85 -35.36 48.99
N THR A 75 -3.68 -35.37 47.95
CA THR A 75 -3.26 -35.68 46.58
C THR A 75 -3.66 -34.57 45.63
N ALA A 76 -2.91 -34.44 44.53
CA ALA A 76 -3.28 -33.58 43.44
C ALA A 76 -4.59 -34.03 42.81
N LYS A 77 -5.44 -33.11 42.43
CA LYS A 77 -6.71 -33.36 41.76
C LYS A 77 -6.48 -33.65 40.29
N GLU A 78 -7.15 -34.69 39.81
CA GLU A 78 -7.19 -35.07 38.39
C GLU A 78 -8.63 -34.98 37.85
N PRO A 79 -8.86 -34.43 36.65
CA PRO A 79 -7.85 -33.81 35.76
C PRO A 79 -7.33 -32.51 36.36
N ASN A 80 -6.14 -32.09 35.89
CA ASN A 80 -5.51 -30.81 36.27
C ASN A 80 -6.46 -29.64 35.97
N GLN A 81 -6.42 -28.60 36.85
CA GLN A 81 -7.16 -27.39 36.51
C GLN A 81 -6.54 -26.70 35.27
N THR A 82 -7.42 -26.09 34.48
CA THR A 82 -7.04 -25.36 33.30
C THR A 82 -7.28 -23.86 33.53
N VAL A 83 -6.28 -23.04 33.20
CA VAL A 83 -6.34 -21.59 33.35
C VAL A 83 -5.88 -20.91 32.07
N ARG A 84 -6.17 -19.62 31.97
CA ARG A 84 -5.74 -18.77 30.86
C ARG A 84 -4.38 -18.14 31.14
N HIS A 85 -3.78 -17.57 30.10
CA HIS A 85 -2.56 -16.78 30.20
C HIS A 85 -2.64 -15.75 31.32
N ASN A 86 -1.62 -15.74 32.20
CA ASN A 86 -1.50 -14.85 33.36
C ASN A 86 -2.64 -14.91 34.40
N GLU A 87 -3.56 -15.87 34.27
CA GLU A 87 -4.54 -16.10 35.31
C GLU A 87 -3.86 -16.76 36.52
N VAL A 88 -4.16 -16.28 37.71
CA VAL A 88 -3.67 -16.90 38.95
C VAL A 88 -4.53 -18.10 39.27
N PRO A 89 -3.95 -19.32 39.28
CA PRO A 89 -4.73 -20.52 39.58
C PRO A 89 -5.18 -20.51 41.05
N ASP A 90 -6.34 -21.12 41.32
CA ASP A 90 -6.84 -21.35 42.65
C ASP A 90 -6.17 -22.60 43.23
N PRO A 91 -5.38 -22.49 44.33
CA PRO A 91 -4.69 -23.66 44.88
C PRO A 91 -5.63 -24.77 45.34
N GLU A 92 -6.81 -24.45 45.86
CA GLU A 92 -7.80 -25.43 46.31
C GLU A 92 -8.29 -26.31 45.16
N LYS A 93 -8.44 -25.74 43.95
CA LYS A 93 -8.87 -26.48 42.77
C LYS A 93 -7.85 -27.49 42.26
N SER A 94 -6.62 -27.43 42.73
CA SER A 94 -5.56 -28.37 42.35
C SER A 94 -5.42 -29.53 43.32
N ILE A 95 -6.17 -29.55 44.44
CA ILE A 95 -6.12 -30.57 45.49
C ILE A 95 -7.42 -31.35 45.52
N ASN A 96 -7.30 -32.67 45.80
CA ASN A 96 -8.44 -33.51 46.10
C ASN A 96 -8.85 -33.28 47.57
N THR A 97 -9.90 -32.47 47.79
CA THR A 97 -10.27 -31.97 49.12
C THR A 97 -11.26 -32.85 49.87
N ASN A 98 -11.81 -33.92 49.24
CA ASN A 98 -12.94 -34.70 49.78
C ASN A 98 -12.64 -35.34 51.12
N ASP A 99 -11.41 -35.81 51.35
CA ASP A 99 -10.99 -36.54 52.54
C ASP A 99 -10.22 -35.68 53.56
N LEU A 100 -10.16 -34.37 53.34
CA LEU A 100 -9.42 -33.44 54.19
C LEU A 100 -10.37 -32.79 55.21
N PRO A 101 -9.87 -32.45 56.42
CA PRO A 101 -10.71 -31.90 57.48
C PRO A 101 -11.28 -30.52 57.09
N LYS A 102 -12.52 -30.28 57.56
CA LYS A 102 -13.18 -29.00 57.38
C LYS A 102 -12.36 -27.89 58.08
N GLY A 103 -12.17 -26.78 57.38
CA GLY A 103 -11.34 -25.66 57.90
C GLY A 103 -9.88 -25.74 57.46
N THR A 104 -9.53 -26.68 56.57
CA THR A 104 -8.21 -26.72 55.90
C THR A 104 -8.09 -25.53 54.94
N ASN A 105 -6.92 -24.87 54.97
CA ASN A 105 -6.61 -23.76 54.06
C ASN A 105 -5.59 -24.19 53.03
N TYR A 106 -5.73 -23.62 51.83
CA TYR A 106 -4.88 -23.89 50.68
C TYR A 106 -4.24 -22.59 50.19
N SER A 107 -2.92 -22.59 49.98
CA SER A 107 -2.19 -21.49 49.42
C SER A 107 -1.05 -21.99 48.56
N TRP A 108 -0.54 -21.12 47.68
CA TRP A 108 0.64 -21.49 46.88
C TRP A 108 1.90 -21.26 47.75
N SER A 109 2.71 -22.30 47.92
CA SER A 109 4.10 -22.18 48.37
C SER A 109 5.02 -21.90 47.20
N GLU A 110 4.66 -22.46 46.03
CA GLU A 110 5.29 -22.16 44.72
C GLU A 110 4.19 -22.04 43.69
N GLN A 111 3.90 -20.79 43.29
CA GLN A 111 2.83 -20.53 42.32
C GLN A 111 3.28 -20.94 40.92
N PRO A 112 2.45 -21.70 40.16
CA PRO A 112 2.77 -22.00 38.76
C PRO A 112 2.91 -20.75 37.92
N ASP A 113 3.91 -20.71 37.02
CA ASP A 113 4.07 -19.64 36.05
C ASP A 113 3.09 -19.83 34.89
N THR A 114 2.05 -18.98 34.84
CA THR A 114 1.01 -19.02 33.80
C THR A 114 1.27 -18.07 32.63
N SER A 115 2.48 -17.52 32.54
CA SER A 115 2.87 -16.61 31.46
C SER A 115 3.12 -17.30 30.12
N LYS A 116 3.28 -18.63 30.15
CA LYS A 116 3.50 -19.47 28.97
C LYS A 116 2.52 -20.64 28.94
N PRO A 117 2.07 -21.09 27.77
CA PRO A 117 1.14 -22.20 27.66
C PRO A 117 1.75 -23.53 28.03
N GLY A 118 0.85 -24.54 28.26
CA GLY A 118 1.18 -25.91 28.57
C GLY A 118 1.15 -26.22 30.04
N SER A 119 1.64 -27.42 30.41
CA SER A 119 1.68 -27.91 31.77
C SER A 119 2.68 -27.15 32.62
N LYS A 120 2.21 -26.62 33.77
CA LYS A 120 3.03 -25.88 34.72
C LYS A 120 2.95 -26.53 36.09
N THR A 121 4.09 -26.71 36.70
CA THR A 121 4.22 -27.27 38.04
C THR A 121 4.16 -26.19 39.10
N GLY A 122 3.46 -26.45 40.18
CA GLY A 122 3.43 -25.61 41.38
C GLY A 122 3.39 -26.45 42.62
N LYS A 123 3.45 -25.82 43.81
CA LYS A 123 3.31 -26.48 45.09
C LYS A 123 2.24 -25.77 45.90
N VAL A 124 1.26 -26.57 46.34
CA VAL A 124 0.20 -26.11 47.23
C VAL A 124 0.62 -26.39 48.66
N LEU A 125 0.63 -25.33 49.50
CA LEU A 125 0.77 -25.44 50.95
C LEU A 125 -0.62 -25.68 51.55
N ILE A 126 -0.79 -26.83 52.15
CA ILE A 126 -2.00 -27.22 52.89
C ILE A 126 -1.76 -26.90 54.36
N THR A 127 -2.63 -26.10 54.95
CA THR A 127 -2.59 -25.73 56.37
C THR A 127 -3.83 -26.36 57.06
N TYR A 128 -3.61 -27.37 57.87
CA TYR A 128 -4.69 -27.98 58.62
C TYR A 128 -5.19 -27.12 59.77
N PRO A 129 -6.40 -27.45 60.33
CA PRO A 129 -6.92 -26.73 61.49
C PRO A 129 -6.00 -26.73 62.70
N ASP A 130 -5.17 -27.75 62.89
CA ASP A 130 -4.19 -27.87 63.96
C ASP A 130 -2.89 -27.08 63.69
N LYS A 131 -2.82 -26.30 62.62
CA LYS A 131 -1.67 -25.51 62.16
C LYS A 131 -0.52 -26.31 61.55
N SER A 132 -0.61 -27.64 61.51
CA SER A 132 0.36 -28.44 60.76
C SER A 132 0.20 -28.20 59.27
N THR A 133 1.28 -28.38 58.52
CA THR A 133 1.32 -28.08 57.07
C THR A 133 1.92 -29.23 56.28
N GLU A 134 1.49 -29.32 55.05
CA GLU A 134 2.06 -30.20 54.00
C GLU A 134 2.14 -29.46 52.65
N GLU A 135 3.05 -29.91 51.82
CA GLU A 135 3.15 -29.42 50.46
C GLU A 135 2.80 -30.55 49.47
N VAL A 136 1.98 -30.23 48.49
CA VAL A 136 1.62 -31.13 47.37
C VAL A 136 2.06 -30.50 46.08
N THR A 137 2.87 -31.20 45.31
CA THR A 137 3.21 -30.82 43.94
C THR A 137 2.03 -31.08 43.03
N VAL A 138 1.62 -30.03 42.28
CA VAL A 138 0.48 -30.08 41.39
C VAL A 138 0.87 -29.60 40.01
N THR A 139 0.06 -29.97 39.03
CA THR A 139 0.17 -29.47 37.66
C THR A 139 -1.05 -28.64 37.30
N VAL A 140 -0.83 -27.54 36.61
CA VAL A 140 -1.88 -26.67 36.04
C VAL A 140 -1.66 -26.55 34.54
N GLU A 141 -2.73 -26.72 33.78
CA GLU A 141 -2.68 -26.53 32.32
C GLU A 141 -3.00 -25.09 31.95
N VAL A 142 -2.12 -24.45 31.20
CA VAL A 142 -2.33 -23.11 30.66
C VAL A 142 -2.70 -23.21 29.19
N THR A 143 -3.90 -22.74 28.85
CA THR A 143 -4.41 -22.76 27.48
C THR A 143 -3.60 -21.82 26.59
N PRO A 144 -3.10 -22.28 25.43
CA PRO A 144 -2.46 -21.39 24.46
C PRO A 144 -3.42 -20.33 23.95
N GLN A 145 -2.99 -19.07 23.86
CA GLN A 145 -3.85 -17.99 23.37
C GLN A 145 -4.28 -18.21 21.91
N LYS A 146 -3.44 -18.84 21.09
CA LYS A 146 -3.83 -19.22 19.72
C LYS A 146 -5.06 -20.13 19.66
N ASP A 147 -5.32 -20.92 20.68
CA ASP A 147 -6.48 -21.82 20.75
C ASP A 147 -7.73 -21.11 21.30
N GLU A 148 -7.56 -19.95 21.93
CA GLU A 148 -8.66 -19.14 22.49
C GLU A 148 -9.21 -18.12 21.51
N TYR A 149 -8.39 -17.63 20.59
CA TYR A 149 -8.72 -16.55 19.68
C TYR A 149 -8.73 -17.03 18.23
N ASN A 150 -9.52 -16.36 17.42
CA ASN A 150 -9.64 -16.65 15.99
C ASN A 150 -9.56 -15.34 15.21
N PRO A 151 -8.34 -14.83 14.96
CA PRO A 151 -8.15 -13.56 14.27
C PRO A 151 -8.64 -13.63 12.82
N THR A 152 -9.19 -12.53 12.34
CA THR A 152 -9.72 -12.40 10.98
C THR A 152 -8.96 -11.35 10.18
N ALA A 153 -8.86 -11.56 8.88
CA ALA A 153 -8.23 -10.63 7.97
C ALA A 153 -9.13 -9.42 7.66
N ILE A 154 -8.49 -8.29 7.41
CA ILE A 154 -9.10 -7.12 6.78
C ILE A 154 -8.51 -7.04 5.35
N ALA A 155 -9.36 -7.19 4.34
CA ALA A 155 -8.95 -7.09 2.95
C ALA A 155 -8.28 -5.73 2.68
N GLN A 156 -7.17 -5.75 1.95
CA GLN A 156 -6.38 -4.58 1.63
C GLN A 156 -6.47 -4.25 0.14
N GLU A 157 -6.53 -2.96 -0.16
CA GLU A 157 -6.38 -2.44 -1.51
C GLU A 157 -5.22 -1.45 -1.50
N VAL A 158 -4.20 -1.69 -2.32
CA VAL A 158 -2.95 -0.93 -2.30
C VAL A 158 -2.54 -0.48 -3.69
N ASP A 159 -1.77 0.59 -3.76
CA ASP A 159 -1.13 1.02 -4.99
C ASP A 159 0.03 0.08 -5.36
N ASN A 160 0.33 0.01 -6.65
CA ASN A 160 1.46 -0.77 -7.15
C ASN A 160 2.76 -0.39 -6.42
N GLY A 161 3.46 -1.38 -5.91
CA GLY A 161 4.71 -1.18 -5.17
C GLY A 161 4.57 -0.89 -3.67
N HIS A 162 3.36 -0.73 -3.13
CA HIS A 162 3.12 -0.40 -1.72
C HIS A 162 2.62 -1.61 -0.94
N VAL A 163 3.48 -2.17 -0.09
CA VAL A 163 3.10 -3.28 0.80
C VAL A 163 2.23 -2.74 1.93
N PRO A 164 1.04 -3.33 2.19
CA PRO A 164 0.22 -2.89 3.30
C PRO A 164 0.86 -3.20 4.65
N ASP A 165 0.51 -2.42 5.65
CA ASP A 165 0.94 -2.67 7.03
C ASP A 165 0.23 -3.92 7.57
N PRO A 166 0.96 -4.94 8.05
CA PRO A 166 0.35 -6.13 8.61
C PRO A 166 -0.52 -5.82 9.85
N GLU A 167 -0.15 -4.83 10.65
CA GLU A 167 -0.93 -4.42 11.83
C GLU A 167 -2.34 -3.93 11.50
N THR A 168 -2.54 -3.34 10.33
CA THR A 168 -3.85 -2.89 9.85
C THR A 168 -4.55 -3.92 8.98
N SER A 169 -3.91 -5.04 8.69
CA SER A 169 -4.41 -6.10 7.82
C SER A 169 -5.13 -7.23 8.56
N VAL A 170 -5.14 -7.17 9.90
CA VAL A 170 -5.83 -8.12 10.78
C VAL A 170 -6.72 -7.36 11.75
N ASN A 171 -7.94 -7.85 11.95
CA ASN A 171 -8.84 -7.29 12.94
C ASN A 171 -8.36 -7.67 14.35
N LYS A 172 -7.88 -6.68 15.10
CA LYS A 172 -7.34 -6.86 16.46
C LYS A 172 -8.40 -6.70 17.56
N THR A 173 -9.65 -6.38 17.21
CA THR A 173 -10.74 -6.23 18.18
C THR A 173 -10.99 -7.55 18.90
N GLY A 174 -10.90 -7.52 20.23
CA GLY A 174 -11.10 -8.70 21.07
C GLY A 174 -9.85 -9.58 21.25
N LEU A 175 -8.74 -9.28 20.60
CA LEU A 175 -7.46 -9.94 20.84
C LEU A 175 -6.80 -9.39 22.12
N PRO A 176 -5.90 -10.18 22.78
CA PRO A 176 -5.22 -9.72 23.99
C PRO A 176 -4.40 -8.45 23.75
N GLU A 177 -4.32 -7.61 24.79
CA GLU A 177 -3.42 -6.46 24.77
C GLU A 177 -1.96 -6.93 24.58
N GLY A 178 -1.20 -6.23 23.74
CA GLY A 178 0.17 -6.63 23.39
C GLY A 178 0.28 -7.59 22.20
N THR A 179 -0.85 -7.98 21.58
CA THR A 179 -0.84 -8.74 20.32
C THR A 179 -0.26 -7.90 19.20
N THR A 180 0.70 -8.46 18.48
CA THR A 180 1.35 -7.82 17.32
C THR A 180 1.16 -8.66 16.06
N VAL A 181 1.28 -8.01 14.91
CA VAL A 181 1.13 -8.67 13.61
C VAL A 181 2.31 -8.35 12.71
N THR A 182 2.86 -9.35 12.09
CA THR A 182 3.92 -9.24 11.08
C THR A 182 3.54 -10.03 9.82
N TRP A 183 4.25 -9.81 8.72
CA TRP A 183 4.10 -10.67 7.55
C TRP A 183 4.94 -11.93 7.71
N LYS A 184 4.31 -13.12 7.62
CA LYS A 184 4.98 -14.39 7.38
C LYS A 184 5.35 -14.50 5.90
N THR A 185 4.38 -14.21 5.02
CA THR A 185 4.58 -14.11 3.58
C THR A 185 4.04 -12.75 3.13
N ARG A 186 4.94 -11.86 2.73
CA ARG A 186 4.57 -10.54 2.22
C ARG A 186 3.81 -10.70 0.90
N PRO A 187 2.73 -9.94 0.67
CA PRO A 187 2.07 -9.93 -0.62
C PRO A 187 3.02 -9.38 -1.70
N ASP A 188 2.96 -9.94 -2.90
CA ASP A 188 3.65 -9.40 -4.07
C ASP A 188 2.86 -8.20 -4.61
N VAL A 189 3.41 -7.00 -4.47
CA VAL A 189 2.78 -5.76 -4.91
C VAL A 189 3.39 -5.18 -6.18
N SER A 190 4.21 -5.97 -6.88
CA SER A 190 4.91 -5.55 -8.10
C SER A 190 4.02 -5.57 -9.35
N THR A 191 2.95 -6.35 -9.34
CA THR A 191 2.01 -6.47 -10.45
C THR A 191 0.57 -6.26 -9.98
N PRO A 192 -0.29 -5.67 -10.82
CA PRO A 192 -1.71 -5.49 -10.46
C PRO A 192 -2.45 -6.81 -10.30
N GLY A 193 -3.52 -6.77 -9.54
CA GLY A 193 -4.39 -7.92 -9.32
C GLY A 193 -4.40 -8.45 -7.89
N SER A 194 -4.83 -9.69 -7.70
CA SER A 194 -4.98 -10.33 -6.40
C SER A 194 -3.69 -11.06 -6.00
N HIS A 195 -3.06 -10.60 -4.93
CA HIS A 195 -1.81 -11.14 -4.39
C HIS A 195 -1.93 -11.27 -2.87
N PRO A 196 -2.57 -12.35 -2.35
CA PRO A 196 -2.75 -12.51 -0.92
C PRO A 196 -1.42 -12.65 -0.19
N GLY A 197 -1.34 -12.08 1.00
CA GLY A 197 -0.25 -12.29 1.94
C GLY A 197 -0.66 -13.22 3.07
N VAL A 198 0.28 -13.70 3.86
CA VAL A 198 0.03 -14.42 5.10
C VAL A 198 0.57 -13.61 6.26
N ALA A 199 -0.32 -13.12 7.12
CA ALA A 199 0.02 -12.44 8.35
C ALA A 199 0.27 -13.44 9.47
N LEU A 200 1.21 -13.12 10.36
CA LEU A 200 1.53 -13.88 11.56
C LEU A 200 1.12 -13.03 12.76
N VAL A 201 0.13 -13.52 13.51
CA VAL A 201 -0.39 -12.88 14.72
C VAL A 201 0.37 -13.44 15.91
N HIS A 202 1.09 -12.58 16.63
CA HIS A 202 1.89 -12.95 17.79
C HIS A 202 1.15 -12.58 19.08
N TYR A 203 0.82 -13.60 19.88
CA TYR A 203 0.17 -13.40 21.16
C TYR A 203 1.18 -13.18 22.30
N PRO A 204 0.77 -12.51 23.39
CA PRO A 204 1.65 -12.26 24.53
C PRO A 204 2.24 -13.53 25.17
N ASP A 205 1.57 -14.67 25.08
CA ASP A 205 2.07 -15.96 25.60
C ASP A 205 3.15 -16.61 24.72
N GLY A 206 3.45 -16.01 23.54
CA GLY A 206 4.42 -16.52 22.58
C GLY A 206 3.85 -17.46 21.53
N THR A 207 2.55 -17.76 21.58
CA THR A 207 1.88 -18.53 20.53
C THR A 207 1.50 -17.64 19.34
N GLU A 208 1.23 -18.25 18.20
CA GLU A 208 1.03 -17.52 16.93
C GLU A 208 -0.08 -18.17 16.11
N ASP A 209 -0.80 -17.30 15.37
CA ASP A 209 -1.76 -17.71 14.35
C ASP A 209 -1.37 -17.16 12.99
N GLU A 210 -1.68 -17.91 11.95
CA GLU A 210 -1.53 -17.48 10.56
C GLU A 210 -2.88 -17.04 10.00
N VAL A 211 -2.90 -15.88 9.36
CA VAL A 211 -4.10 -15.32 8.73
C VAL A 211 -3.79 -14.97 7.29
N GLU A 212 -4.50 -15.59 6.35
CA GLU A 212 -4.44 -15.19 4.95
C GLU A 212 -5.15 -13.84 4.77
N VAL A 213 -4.44 -12.86 4.24
CA VAL A 213 -4.94 -11.50 4.01
C VAL A 213 -5.14 -11.30 2.51
N PRO A 214 -6.37 -11.07 2.05
CA PRO A 214 -6.62 -10.69 0.67
C PRO A 214 -6.02 -9.32 0.39
N VAL A 215 -5.17 -9.23 -0.63
CA VAL A 215 -4.57 -7.97 -1.08
C VAL A 215 -4.84 -7.80 -2.56
N ARG A 216 -5.49 -6.69 -2.92
CA ARG A 216 -5.66 -6.25 -4.30
C ARG A 216 -4.67 -5.13 -4.59
N VAL A 217 -3.82 -5.32 -5.56
CA VAL A 217 -2.93 -4.29 -6.09
C VAL A 217 -3.64 -3.58 -7.24
N LYS A 218 -3.82 -2.27 -7.12
CA LYS A 218 -4.45 -1.46 -8.17
C LYS A 218 -3.56 -1.40 -9.40
N GLU A 219 -4.17 -1.25 -10.57
CA GLU A 219 -3.45 -0.86 -11.77
C GLU A 219 -2.99 0.60 -11.65
N GLN A 220 -1.82 0.93 -12.21
CA GLN A 220 -1.30 2.30 -12.13
C GLN A 220 -2.24 3.32 -12.80
N LYS A 221 -3.01 2.91 -13.82
CA LYS A 221 -4.05 3.77 -14.40
C LYS A 221 -5.16 4.18 -13.41
N GLU A 222 -5.38 3.41 -12.34
CA GLU A 222 -6.35 3.75 -11.30
C GLU A 222 -5.78 4.74 -10.26
N THR A 223 -4.46 4.84 -10.17
CA THR A 223 -3.75 5.66 -9.19
C THR A 223 -3.36 7.02 -9.72
N PHE A 224 -2.95 7.08 -11.00
CA PHE A 224 -2.48 8.29 -11.65
C PHE A 224 -3.59 8.94 -12.47
N ASN A 225 -3.51 10.26 -12.62
CA ASN A 225 -4.47 11.05 -13.40
C ASN A 225 -3.70 11.95 -14.37
N PRO A 226 -3.25 11.41 -15.50
CA PRO A 226 -2.47 12.17 -16.46
C PRO A 226 -3.28 13.30 -17.09
N THR A 227 -2.64 14.42 -17.32
CA THR A 227 -3.25 15.60 -17.91
C THR A 227 -2.45 16.11 -19.11
N ALA A 228 -3.15 16.77 -20.02
CA ALA A 228 -2.51 17.48 -21.12
C ALA A 228 -1.61 18.61 -20.58
N LYS A 229 -0.44 18.79 -21.20
CA LYS A 229 0.51 19.84 -20.85
C LYS A 229 0.08 21.18 -21.42
N GLU A 230 0.14 22.19 -20.59
CA GLU A 230 -0.06 23.56 -21.00
C GLU A 230 1.23 24.39 -20.78
N PRO A 231 1.59 25.26 -21.72
CA PRO A 231 0.94 25.51 -23.03
C PRO A 231 1.12 24.32 -23.98
N ASN A 232 0.20 24.19 -24.96
CA ASN A 232 0.25 23.15 -25.99
C ASN A 232 1.59 23.21 -26.76
N GLN A 233 2.10 22.03 -27.14
CA GLN A 233 3.28 22.02 -28.02
C GLN A 233 2.96 22.65 -29.38
N THR A 234 3.95 23.30 -29.96
CA THR A 234 3.87 23.93 -31.30
C THR A 234 4.80 23.21 -32.25
N VAL A 235 4.29 22.82 -33.41
CA VAL A 235 5.02 22.12 -34.46
C VAL A 235 4.83 22.80 -35.80
N ARG A 236 5.67 22.45 -36.77
CA ARG A 236 5.60 22.91 -38.14
C ARG A 236 4.69 22.05 -39.00
N HIS A 237 4.36 22.56 -40.18
CA HIS A 237 3.64 21.83 -41.20
C HIS A 237 4.25 20.43 -41.44
N ASN A 238 3.42 19.39 -41.41
CA ASN A 238 3.79 17.97 -41.56
C ASN A 238 4.84 17.43 -40.59
N GLU A 239 5.21 18.17 -39.55
CA GLU A 239 6.03 17.66 -38.46
C GLU A 239 5.21 16.70 -37.61
N VAL A 240 5.79 15.54 -37.27
CA VAL A 240 5.15 14.58 -36.34
C VAL A 240 5.38 15.05 -34.92
N PRO A 241 4.32 15.40 -34.16
CA PRO A 241 4.48 15.84 -32.80
C PRO A 241 4.99 14.71 -31.89
N ASP A 242 5.75 15.08 -30.87
CA ASP A 242 6.19 14.15 -29.82
C ASP A 242 5.05 13.98 -28.80
N PRO A 243 4.49 12.78 -28.61
CA PRO A 243 3.37 12.57 -27.69
C PRO A 243 3.73 12.92 -26.24
N GLU A 244 4.97 12.64 -25.81
CA GLU A 244 5.43 12.95 -24.45
C GLU A 244 5.37 14.45 -24.14
N LYS A 245 5.70 15.29 -25.13
CA LYS A 245 5.65 16.75 -24.97
C LYS A 245 4.25 17.32 -24.82
N SER A 246 3.22 16.54 -25.09
CA SER A 246 1.82 16.94 -24.92
C SER A 246 1.23 16.55 -23.57
N ILE A 247 1.98 15.82 -22.72
CA ILE A 247 1.53 15.31 -21.42
C ILE A 247 2.33 15.96 -20.30
N ASN A 248 1.66 16.23 -19.19
CA ASN A 248 2.29 16.63 -17.94
C ASN A 248 2.87 15.39 -17.24
N THR A 249 4.18 15.18 -17.36
CA THR A 249 4.85 13.92 -16.95
C THR A 249 5.38 13.94 -15.53
N ASN A 250 5.33 15.09 -14.82
CA ASN A 250 6.02 15.27 -13.53
C ASN A 250 5.56 14.29 -12.44
N ASP A 251 4.29 13.93 -12.43
CA ASP A 251 3.67 13.10 -11.40
C ASP A 251 3.44 11.66 -11.85
N LEU A 252 3.94 11.29 -13.04
CA LEU A 252 3.79 9.95 -13.58
C LEU A 252 4.99 9.06 -13.22
N PRO A 253 4.80 7.74 -13.08
CA PRO A 253 5.87 6.84 -12.69
C PRO A 253 6.99 6.78 -13.74
N LYS A 254 8.22 6.65 -13.26
CA LYS A 254 9.38 6.47 -14.13
C LYS A 254 9.23 5.18 -14.95
N GLY A 255 9.50 5.26 -16.25
CA GLY A 255 9.32 4.14 -17.18
C GLY A 255 7.96 4.12 -17.86
N THR A 256 7.13 5.16 -17.67
CA THR A 256 5.91 5.36 -18.46
C THR A 256 6.26 5.67 -19.91
N ASN A 257 5.55 5.04 -20.85
CA ASN A 257 5.71 5.24 -22.28
C ASN A 257 4.53 6.03 -22.86
N TYR A 258 4.84 6.85 -23.88
CA TYR A 258 3.87 7.70 -24.56
C TYR A 258 3.87 7.41 -26.04
N SER A 259 2.69 7.23 -26.62
CA SER A 259 2.51 7.03 -28.06
C SER A 259 1.21 7.70 -28.53
N TRP A 260 1.09 7.95 -29.83
CA TRP A 260 -0.18 8.41 -30.39
C TRP A 260 -1.14 7.24 -30.58
N SER A 261 -2.32 7.27 -29.94
CA SER A 261 -3.45 6.42 -30.34
C SER A 261 -4.23 7.10 -31.50
N GLU A 262 -4.25 8.44 -31.50
CA GLU A 262 -4.77 9.25 -32.60
C GLU A 262 -3.81 10.43 -32.82
N GLN A 263 -3.01 10.33 -33.90
CA GLN A 263 -2.02 11.36 -34.20
C GLN A 263 -2.72 12.62 -34.76
N PRO A 264 -2.37 13.83 -34.28
CA PRO A 264 -2.91 15.06 -34.83
C PRO A 264 -2.52 15.24 -36.30
N ASP A 265 -3.44 15.72 -37.15
CA ASP A 265 -3.15 16.08 -38.53
C ASP A 265 -2.44 17.42 -38.58
N THR A 266 -1.14 17.40 -38.90
CA THR A 266 -0.30 18.61 -39.01
C THR A 266 -0.18 19.16 -40.43
N SER A 267 -1.00 18.67 -41.36
CA SER A 267 -1.00 19.15 -42.77
C SER A 267 -1.62 20.52 -42.96
N LYS A 268 -2.35 21.02 -41.96
CA LYS A 268 -3.00 22.33 -41.97
C LYS A 268 -2.67 23.09 -40.69
N PRO A 269 -2.54 24.43 -40.76
CA PRO A 269 -2.23 25.24 -39.61
C PRO A 269 -3.37 25.30 -38.59
N GLY A 270 -3.02 25.77 -37.37
CA GLY A 270 -3.93 25.99 -36.26
C GLY A 270 -3.93 24.85 -35.24
N SER A 271 -4.91 24.87 -34.34
CA SER A 271 -5.03 23.90 -33.26
C SER A 271 -5.56 22.56 -33.80
N LYS A 272 -4.86 21.49 -33.47
CA LYS A 272 -5.18 20.11 -33.87
C LYS A 272 -5.32 19.24 -32.66
N THR A 273 -6.36 18.42 -32.64
CA THR A 273 -6.62 17.47 -31.56
C THR A 273 -6.00 16.12 -31.88
N GLY A 274 -5.43 15.48 -30.87
CA GLY A 274 -4.96 14.11 -30.93
C GLY A 274 -5.21 13.39 -29.62
N LYS A 275 -4.89 12.09 -29.56
CA LYS A 275 -4.96 11.29 -28.33
C LYS A 275 -3.63 10.62 -28.09
N VAL A 276 -3.09 10.84 -26.89
CA VAL A 276 -1.89 10.16 -26.43
C VAL A 276 -2.29 8.93 -25.64
N LEU A 277 -1.77 7.78 -26.05
CA LEU A 277 -1.83 6.53 -25.27
C LEU A 277 -0.66 6.51 -24.28
N ILE A 278 -0.99 6.49 -23.01
CA ILE A 278 -0.04 6.38 -21.90
C ILE A 278 0.00 4.92 -21.48
N THR A 279 1.18 4.32 -21.48
CA THR A 279 1.41 2.94 -21.04
C THR A 279 2.30 2.97 -19.80
N TYR A 280 1.72 2.60 -18.67
CA TYR A 280 2.43 2.55 -17.39
C TYR A 280 3.37 1.35 -17.30
N PRO A 281 4.35 1.35 -16.35
CA PRO A 281 5.25 0.22 -16.16
C PRO A 281 4.57 -1.12 -15.87
N ASP A 282 3.37 -1.11 -15.29
CA ASP A 282 2.56 -2.29 -15.03
C ASP A 282 1.73 -2.76 -16.24
N HIS A 283 1.93 -2.13 -17.41
CA HIS A 283 1.22 -2.35 -18.67
C HIS A 283 -0.24 -1.88 -18.70
N SER A 284 -0.77 -1.29 -17.66
CA SER A 284 -2.06 -0.60 -17.73
C SER A 284 -1.95 0.65 -18.61
N THR A 285 -3.05 1.02 -19.29
CA THR A 285 -3.06 2.09 -20.27
C THR A 285 -4.20 3.08 -20.05
N GLU A 286 -3.94 4.35 -20.40
CA GLU A 286 -4.94 5.41 -20.47
C GLU A 286 -4.75 6.26 -21.72
N GLU A 287 -5.82 6.92 -22.14
CA GLU A 287 -5.78 7.90 -23.22
C GLU A 287 -6.05 9.31 -22.71
N VAL A 288 -5.25 10.28 -23.16
CA VAL A 288 -5.45 11.69 -22.88
C VAL A 288 -5.62 12.43 -24.19
N THR A 289 -6.72 13.18 -24.31
CA THR A 289 -6.94 14.09 -25.43
C THR A 289 -6.08 15.34 -25.25
N VAL A 290 -5.30 15.66 -26.28
CA VAL A 290 -4.37 16.79 -26.29
C VAL A 290 -4.59 17.68 -27.49
N THR A 291 -4.09 18.90 -27.42
CA THR A 291 -4.06 19.85 -28.53
C THR A 291 -2.63 20.15 -28.91
N VAL A 292 -2.36 20.20 -30.21
CA VAL A 292 -1.08 20.59 -30.76
C VAL A 292 -1.34 21.79 -31.71
N ASN A 293 -0.52 22.84 -31.62
CA ASN A 293 -0.61 23.97 -32.48
C ASN A 293 0.34 23.84 -33.67
N VAL A 294 -0.18 23.96 -34.89
CA VAL A 294 0.61 23.95 -36.12
C VAL A 294 0.80 25.38 -36.59
N THR A 295 2.06 25.81 -36.68
CA THR A 295 2.42 27.15 -37.14
C THR A 295 2.06 27.29 -38.61
N PRO A 296 1.32 28.36 -39.02
CA PRO A 296 1.10 28.67 -40.42
C PRO A 296 2.40 28.96 -41.16
N GLN A 297 2.57 28.45 -42.39
CA GLN A 297 3.78 28.66 -43.15
C GLN A 297 3.96 30.14 -43.54
N ASN A 298 2.86 30.90 -43.75
CA ASN A 298 2.96 32.34 -43.97
C ASN A 298 3.50 33.13 -42.76
N ASP A 299 3.48 32.57 -41.54
CA ASP A 299 4.13 33.18 -40.38
C ASP A 299 5.62 32.78 -40.27
N GLU A 300 6.01 31.68 -40.90
CA GLU A 300 7.40 31.18 -40.86
C GLU A 300 8.30 31.77 -41.93
N TYR A 301 7.75 32.16 -43.07
CA TYR A 301 8.50 32.58 -44.22
C TYR A 301 8.18 34.04 -44.57
N SER A 302 9.16 34.74 -45.19
CA SER A 302 9.01 36.11 -45.63
C SER A 302 9.53 36.22 -47.06
N PRO A 303 8.71 35.84 -48.07
CA PRO A 303 9.11 35.90 -49.48
C PRO A 303 9.32 37.34 -49.95
N THR A 304 10.24 37.53 -50.87
CA THR A 304 10.59 38.87 -51.40
C THR A 304 10.41 38.93 -52.91
N GLY A 305 9.96 40.07 -53.40
CA GLY A 305 9.83 40.34 -54.83
C GLY A 305 11.18 40.54 -55.53
N ILE A 306 11.28 40.01 -56.73
CA ILE A 306 12.42 40.24 -57.65
C ILE A 306 11.98 41.29 -58.67
N ALA A 307 12.68 42.42 -58.71
CA ALA A 307 12.38 43.46 -59.69
C ALA A 307 12.44 42.91 -61.11
N GLN A 308 11.41 43.19 -61.90
CA GLN A 308 11.27 42.77 -63.27
C GLN A 308 11.41 43.95 -64.23
N THR A 309 12.07 43.72 -65.38
CA THR A 309 12.09 44.64 -66.47
C THR A 309 11.53 43.92 -67.73
N VAL A 310 10.45 44.41 -68.27
CA VAL A 310 9.70 43.71 -69.33
C VAL A 310 9.47 44.63 -70.50
N ASP A 311 9.26 44.05 -71.66
CA ASP A 311 8.84 44.77 -72.87
C ASP A 311 7.36 45.19 -72.77
N ASN A 312 6.98 46.19 -73.43
CA ASN A 312 5.61 46.66 -73.46
C ASN A 312 4.67 45.52 -73.90
N GLY A 313 3.62 45.32 -73.16
CA GLY A 313 2.64 44.27 -73.46
C GLY A 313 3.00 42.87 -72.88
N HIS A 314 4.19 42.67 -72.29
CA HIS A 314 4.62 41.36 -71.73
C HIS A 314 4.54 41.33 -70.23
N VAL A 315 3.59 40.56 -69.71
CA VAL A 315 3.46 40.36 -68.28
C VAL A 315 4.54 39.38 -67.82
N PRO A 316 5.32 39.73 -66.77
CA PRO A 316 6.32 38.79 -66.27
C PRO A 316 5.66 37.53 -65.63
N ASP A 317 6.40 36.40 -65.61
CA ASP A 317 5.96 35.19 -64.94
C ASP A 317 6.01 35.42 -63.41
N PRO A 318 4.92 35.22 -62.69
CA PRO A 318 4.91 35.37 -61.23
C PRO A 318 5.88 34.43 -60.54
N GLU A 319 6.06 33.21 -61.08
CA GLU A 319 6.98 32.19 -60.51
C GLU A 319 8.43 32.65 -60.49
N THR A 320 8.85 33.51 -61.42
CA THR A 320 10.22 34.07 -61.49
C THR A 320 10.30 35.47 -60.87
N SER A 321 9.20 36.00 -60.40
CA SER A 321 9.09 37.33 -59.82
C SER A 321 9.20 37.41 -58.32
N VAL A 322 9.34 36.24 -57.64
CA VAL A 322 9.49 36.07 -56.20
C VAL A 322 10.67 35.15 -55.89
N THR A 323 11.47 35.53 -54.89
CA THR A 323 12.56 34.67 -54.42
C THR A 323 12.03 33.42 -53.74
N LYS A 324 12.25 32.27 -54.35
CA LYS A 324 11.76 30.94 -53.84
C LYS A 324 12.80 30.20 -53.03
N THR A 325 14.05 30.66 -53.02
CA THR A 325 15.11 30.02 -52.21
C THR A 325 14.76 30.09 -50.73
N GLY A 326 14.73 28.90 -50.08
CA GLY A 326 14.37 28.75 -48.66
C GLY A 326 12.88 28.62 -48.38
N LEU A 327 12.01 28.74 -49.40
CA LEU A 327 10.59 28.45 -49.25
C LEU A 327 10.34 26.91 -49.32
N PRO A 328 9.23 26.43 -48.74
CA PRO A 328 8.88 25.01 -48.77
C PRO A 328 8.73 24.45 -50.17
N GLU A 329 9.14 23.22 -50.39
CA GLU A 329 8.86 22.50 -51.62
C GLU A 329 7.36 22.47 -51.90
N GLY A 330 6.97 22.68 -53.16
CA GLY A 330 5.56 22.78 -53.57
C GLY A 330 4.96 24.19 -53.43
N THR A 331 5.74 25.19 -53.02
CA THR A 331 5.29 26.59 -53.05
C THR A 331 5.11 27.05 -54.47
N THR A 332 3.95 27.64 -54.79
CA THR A 332 3.63 28.23 -56.09
C THR A 332 3.33 29.71 -55.98
N VAL A 333 3.46 30.41 -57.10
CA VAL A 333 3.24 31.86 -57.17
C VAL A 333 2.30 32.22 -58.30
N THR A 334 1.30 33.03 -58.03
CA THR A 334 0.39 33.58 -59.00
C THR A 334 0.29 35.09 -58.85
N TRP A 335 -0.28 35.78 -59.84
CA TRP A 335 -0.59 37.19 -59.65
C TRP A 335 -1.93 37.36 -58.94
N LYS A 336 -1.92 38.09 -57.79
CA LYS A 336 -3.12 38.64 -57.19
C LYS A 336 -3.57 39.89 -57.96
N THR A 337 -2.63 40.83 -58.24
CA THR A 337 -2.82 41.97 -59.06
C THR A 337 -1.74 41.99 -60.12
N ARG A 338 -2.12 41.73 -61.39
CA ARG A 338 -1.20 41.75 -62.51
C ARG A 338 -0.67 43.17 -62.74
N PRO A 339 0.65 43.35 -63.01
CA PRO A 339 1.16 44.64 -63.38
C PRO A 339 0.53 45.08 -64.68
N ASP A 340 0.27 46.37 -64.76
CA ASP A 340 -0.15 46.98 -66.05
C ASP A 340 1.08 47.18 -66.99
N VAL A 341 1.14 46.46 -68.04
CA VAL A 341 2.25 46.46 -69.00
C VAL A 341 1.89 47.18 -70.32
N SER A 342 0.77 47.90 -70.32
CA SER A 342 0.29 48.58 -71.49
C SER A 342 0.98 49.94 -71.80
N THR A 343 1.57 50.53 -70.74
CA THR A 343 2.27 51.80 -70.84
C THR A 343 3.68 51.70 -70.25
N PRO A 344 4.68 52.37 -70.77
CA PRO A 344 6.02 52.41 -70.23
C PRO A 344 6.08 53.07 -68.85
N GLY A 345 7.04 52.61 -68.00
CA GLY A 345 7.24 53.15 -66.67
C GLY A 345 7.17 52.10 -65.57
N SER A 346 6.99 52.58 -64.32
CA SER A 346 6.90 51.72 -63.15
C SER A 346 5.46 51.35 -62.88
N HIS A 347 5.17 50.00 -62.94
CA HIS A 347 3.85 49.44 -62.72
C HIS A 347 3.94 48.16 -61.85
N PRO A 348 4.09 48.36 -60.50
CA PRO A 348 4.24 47.21 -59.63
C PRO A 348 3.01 46.28 -59.66
N GLY A 349 3.27 44.98 -59.59
CA GLY A 349 2.25 43.93 -59.37
C GLY A 349 2.26 43.45 -57.96
N VAL A 350 1.20 42.70 -57.58
CA VAL A 350 1.15 41.97 -56.31
C VAL A 350 1.08 40.48 -56.61
N ALA A 351 2.14 39.75 -56.25
CA ALA A 351 2.20 38.32 -56.36
C ALA A 351 1.55 37.67 -55.12
N LEU A 352 0.91 36.55 -55.29
CA LEU A 352 0.34 35.70 -54.25
C LEU A 352 1.14 34.41 -54.17
N VAL A 353 1.85 34.23 -53.05
CA VAL A 353 2.65 33.04 -52.77
C VAL A 353 1.77 32.05 -52.05
N HIS A 354 1.57 30.87 -52.62
CA HIS A 354 0.75 29.79 -52.05
C HIS A 354 1.64 28.73 -51.44
N TYR A 355 1.49 28.54 -50.11
CA TYR A 355 2.24 27.52 -49.39
C TYR A 355 1.52 26.15 -49.38
N PRO A 356 2.26 25.04 -49.17
CA PRO A 356 1.67 23.70 -49.14
C PRO A 356 0.60 23.52 -48.06
N ASP A 357 0.67 24.24 -46.95
CA ASP A 357 -0.32 24.18 -45.87
C ASP A 357 -1.64 24.91 -46.20
N GLY A 358 -1.68 25.60 -47.33
CA GLY A 358 -2.81 26.39 -47.81
C GLY A 358 -2.83 27.85 -47.36
N THR A 359 -1.82 28.27 -46.62
CA THR A 359 -1.64 29.71 -46.29
C THR A 359 -0.97 30.48 -47.43
N GLU A 360 -1.09 31.79 -47.45
CA GLU A 360 -0.66 32.63 -48.53
C GLU A 360 0.01 33.90 -48.01
N ASP A 361 0.98 34.40 -48.80
CA ASP A 361 1.58 35.72 -48.62
C ASP A 361 1.41 36.60 -49.86
N GLU A 362 1.22 37.89 -49.65
CA GLU A 362 1.22 38.91 -50.70
C GLU A 362 2.58 39.58 -50.80
N VAL A 363 3.13 39.62 -52.00
CA VAL A 363 4.44 40.18 -52.22
C VAL A 363 4.33 41.22 -53.35
N GLU A 364 4.71 42.50 -53.05
CA GLU A 364 4.83 43.48 -54.05
C GLU A 364 6.06 43.20 -54.92
N VAL A 365 5.84 43.19 -56.24
CA VAL A 365 6.88 42.96 -57.22
C VAL A 365 7.05 44.23 -58.01
N PRO A 366 8.22 44.91 -57.95
CA PRO A 366 8.52 46.05 -58.79
C PRO A 366 8.63 45.61 -60.25
N VAL A 367 7.86 46.28 -61.15
CA VAL A 367 7.89 46.00 -62.61
C VAL A 367 8.13 47.29 -63.34
N ARG A 368 9.16 47.30 -64.16
CA ARG A 368 9.46 48.39 -65.10
C ARG A 368 9.16 47.91 -66.50
N VAL A 369 8.29 48.65 -67.19
CA VAL A 369 7.95 48.39 -68.57
C VAL A 369 8.84 49.34 -69.46
N LYS A 370 9.58 48.71 -70.36
CA LYS A 370 10.45 49.48 -71.30
C LYS A 370 9.62 50.29 -72.24
N GLU A 371 10.21 51.37 -72.69
CA GLU A 371 9.70 52.12 -73.87
C GLU A 371 9.89 51.22 -75.08
N GLN A 372 8.96 51.24 -76.06
CA GLN A 372 9.11 50.49 -77.28
C GLN A 372 10.38 50.84 -78.05
N LYS A 373 10.80 52.10 -77.95
CA LYS A 373 12.09 52.54 -78.55
C LYS A 373 13.32 51.82 -77.97
N ASP A 374 13.22 51.29 -76.73
CA ASP A 374 14.31 50.57 -76.07
C ASP A 374 14.32 49.06 -76.46
N THR A 375 13.21 48.57 -76.98
CA THR A 375 13.06 47.21 -77.42
C THR A 375 13.32 47.00 -78.91
N PHE A 376 12.86 47.96 -79.70
CA PHE A 376 12.98 47.87 -81.16
C PHE A 376 14.15 48.70 -81.64
N ASN A 377 14.80 48.23 -82.69
CA ASN A 377 15.90 48.95 -83.34
C ASN A 377 15.59 49.13 -84.85
N PRO A 378 14.79 50.14 -85.15
CA PRO A 378 14.37 50.34 -86.53
C PRO A 378 15.56 50.57 -87.43
N THR A 379 15.53 49.95 -88.59
CA THR A 379 16.57 50.06 -89.62
C THR A 379 16.02 50.61 -90.94
N ALA A 380 16.87 51.31 -91.73
CA ALA A 380 16.51 51.68 -93.06
C ALA A 380 16.25 50.46 -93.94
N LYS A 381 15.25 50.51 -94.75
CA LYS A 381 14.93 49.48 -95.71
C LYS A 381 15.84 49.59 -96.94
N GLU A 382 16.43 48.45 -97.23
CA GLU A 382 17.25 48.34 -98.48
C GLU A 382 16.56 47.37 -99.47
N PRO A 383 16.56 47.68 -100.76
CA PRO A 383 17.12 48.89 -101.39
C PRO A 383 16.26 50.16 -101.09
N ASN A 384 16.87 51.31 -101.14
CA ASN A 384 16.21 52.62 -100.94
C ASN A 384 15.02 52.78 -101.86
N GLN A 385 13.91 53.39 -101.40
CA GLN A 385 12.77 53.71 -102.27
C GLN A 385 13.15 54.64 -103.36
N THR A 386 12.55 54.45 -104.58
CA THR A 386 12.73 55.34 -105.70
C THR A 386 11.44 56.11 -105.92
N VAL A 387 11.53 57.47 -106.03
CA VAL A 387 10.41 58.39 -106.32
C VAL A 387 10.61 59.20 -107.55
N ARG A 388 9.56 59.76 -108.11
CA ARG A 388 9.59 60.70 -109.28
C ARG A 388 9.81 62.13 -108.82
N HIS A 389 10.14 63.00 -109.76
CA HIS A 389 10.30 64.41 -109.49
C HIS A 389 9.04 65.03 -108.79
N ASN A 390 9.21 65.76 -107.77
CA ASN A 390 8.15 66.35 -106.90
C ASN A 390 7.18 65.32 -106.23
N GLU A 391 7.48 64.02 -106.26
CA GLU A 391 6.74 63.03 -105.54
C GLU A 391 7.24 63.03 -104.03
N VAL A 392 6.29 63.06 -103.11
CA VAL A 392 6.62 62.97 -101.69
C VAL A 392 6.92 61.51 -101.35
N PRO A 393 8.14 61.19 -100.85
CA PRO A 393 8.45 59.84 -100.43
C PRO A 393 7.54 59.38 -99.32
N ASP A 394 7.20 58.09 -99.31
CA ASP A 394 6.45 57.45 -98.22
C ASP A 394 7.46 57.05 -97.13
N PRO A 395 7.39 57.62 -95.96
CA PRO A 395 8.32 57.31 -94.88
C PRO A 395 8.30 55.82 -94.44
N GLU A 396 7.14 55.14 -94.50
CA GLU A 396 6.99 53.77 -94.17
C GLU A 396 7.78 52.81 -95.13
N LYS A 397 7.86 53.19 -96.41
CA LYS A 397 8.64 52.44 -97.41
C LYS A 397 10.15 52.53 -97.22
N SER A 398 10.61 53.52 -96.43
CA SER A 398 12.04 53.75 -96.16
C SER A 398 12.51 53.06 -94.88
N ILE A 399 11.60 52.50 -94.10
CA ILE A 399 11.91 51.79 -92.88
C ILE A 399 11.57 50.29 -92.99
N ASN A 400 12.44 49.47 -92.45
CA ASN A 400 12.16 48.02 -92.31
C ASN A 400 11.13 47.81 -91.20
N THR A 401 9.88 47.49 -91.56
CA THR A 401 8.76 47.42 -90.64
C THR A 401 8.46 45.99 -90.20
N ASN A 402 9.22 44.94 -90.65
CA ASN A 402 8.93 43.60 -90.32
C ASN A 402 9.16 43.20 -88.83
N ASP A 403 10.04 43.97 -88.15
CA ASP A 403 10.45 43.77 -86.77
C ASP A 403 9.98 44.93 -85.85
N LEU A 404 8.99 45.69 -86.27
CA LEU A 404 8.39 46.80 -85.49
C LEU A 404 6.99 46.44 -85.03
#